data_9ba294c959544cb8e2a585dfd3ac3e37
#
_entry.id   9ba294c959544cb8e2a585dfd3ac3e37
#
_cell.length_a   1.000
_cell.length_b   1.000
_cell.length_c   1.000
_cell.angle_alpha   90.00
_cell.angle_beta   90.00
_cell.angle_gamma   90.00
#
_symmetry.space_group_name_H-M   'P 1'
#
loop_
_entity.id
_entity.type
_entity.pdbx_description
1 polymer ?
#
loop_
_entity_poly.entity_id
_entity_poly.type
_entity_poly.pdbx_seq_one_letter_code
_entity_poly.pdbx_strand_id
1 'polypeptide(L)'
;QTLEDMTGTETIQYLKKNTVVNHIPMVLFLPKGSYEESIALMSESKADEVVTETKDVVTTKNRLFNLIDNRKKVFEAAWQQAMSELKQTKSLSLEDSFLSKINSIIDKHIADEDFSVDQLSDEMFMSRTQIHRKLKAITNQSTTQYIKRYKLKKALKDLEAHTGTISEIAYKFGFSSPAYFSRVFQEVYGKKPSEVVRNDR
;
A
#
# COMPACT_ATOMS: atom_id res chain seq x y z
N GLN A 1 27.93 14.99 -2.72
CA GLN A 1 27.47 16.40 -2.76
C GLN A 1 26.32 16.55 -1.80
N THR A 2 26.46 17.42 -0.83
CA THR A 2 25.41 17.76 0.10
C THR A 2 24.42 18.72 -0.58
N LEU A 3 23.14 18.64 -0.24
CA LEU A 3 22.07 19.51 -0.76
C LEU A 3 22.32 21.01 -0.50
N GLU A 4 23.22 21.35 0.38
CA GLU A 4 23.56 22.72 0.76
C GLU A 4 24.27 23.52 -0.37
N ASP A 5 24.84 22.83 -1.36
CA ASP A 5 25.60 23.43 -2.48
C ASP A 5 24.80 23.48 -3.79
N MET A 6 23.52 23.07 -3.80
CA MET A 6 22.72 22.98 -5.02
C MET A 6 21.57 24.00 -5.03
N THR A 7 21.35 24.62 -6.20
CA THR A 7 20.15 25.43 -6.44
C THR A 7 18.89 24.57 -6.45
N GLY A 8 17.72 25.18 -6.26
CA GLY A 8 16.44 24.45 -6.36
C GLY A 8 16.25 23.76 -7.71
N THR A 9 16.67 24.38 -8.81
CA THR A 9 16.65 23.83 -10.17
C THR A 9 17.52 22.57 -10.29
N GLU A 10 18.78 22.65 -9.86
CA GLU A 10 19.71 21.52 -9.86
C GLU A 10 19.23 20.38 -8.96
N THR A 11 18.67 20.71 -7.81
CA THR A 11 18.09 19.71 -6.89
C THR A 11 16.95 18.93 -7.55
N ILE A 12 16.01 19.61 -8.23
CA ILE A 12 14.91 18.95 -8.93
C ILE A 12 15.44 18.11 -10.08
N GLN A 13 16.38 18.62 -10.89
CA GLN A 13 17.00 17.87 -11.97
C GLN A 13 17.68 16.60 -11.46
N TYR A 14 18.39 16.68 -10.34
CA TYR A 14 19.03 15.52 -9.71
C TYR A 14 18.00 14.49 -9.24
N LEU A 15 16.96 14.92 -8.55
CA LEU A 15 15.90 14.04 -8.05
C LEU A 15 15.10 13.41 -9.20
N LYS A 16 14.85 14.14 -10.28
CA LYS A 16 14.15 13.63 -11.48
C LYS A 16 14.93 12.56 -12.24
N LYS A 17 16.25 12.52 -12.11
CA LYS A 17 17.08 11.43 -12.66
C LYS A 17 17.00 10.15 -11.83
N ASN A 18 16.58 10.22 -10.57
CA ASN A 18 16.49 9.08 -9.68
C ASN A 18 15.18 8.32 -9.91
N THR A 19 15.25 7.08 -10.36
CA THR A 19 14.10 6.24 -10.69
C THR A 19 13.17 5.95 -9.51
N VAL A 20 13.66 6.05 -8.27
CA VAL A 20 12.88 5.79 -7.06
C VAL A 20 11.93 6.95 -6.74
N VAL A 21 12.35 8.20 -7.02
CA VAL A 21 11.61 9.41 -6.61
C VAL A 21 11.12 10.27 -7.78
N ASN A 22 11.53 9.98 -9.03
CA ASN A 22 11.15 10.78 -10.20
C ASN A 22 9.64 10.86 -10.45
N HIS A 23 8.88 9.89 -9.93
CA HIS A 23 7.42 9.86 -10.01
C HIS A 23 6.72 10.80 -9.02
N ILE A 24 7.46 11.33 -8.03
CA ILE A 24 6.92 12.27 -7.05
C ILE A 24 6.79 13.65 -7.71
N PRO A 25 5.61 14.30 -7.64
CA PRO A 25 5.46 15.67 -8.12
C PRO A 25 6.43 16.60 -7.39
N MET A 26 7.17 17.40 -8.16
CA MET A 26 8.16 18.35 -7.64
C MET A 26 7.74 19.75 -8.04
N VAL A 27 7.68 20.63 -7.06
CA VAL A 27 7.25 22.02 -7.22
C VAL A 27 8.42 22.93 -6.86
N LEU A 28 8.72 23.86 -7.76
CA LEU A 28 9.70 24.93 -7.50
C LEU A 28 8.95 26.17 -7.04
N PHE A 29 9.36 26.72 -5.90
CA PHE A 29 8.80 27.96 -5.38
C PHE A 29 9.74 29.14 -5.68
N LEU A 30 9.17 30.20 -6.29
CA LEU A 30 9.87 31.44 -6.56
C LEU A 30 9.28 32.55 -5.73
N PRO A 31 10.05 33.18 -4.83
CA PRO A 31 9.56 34.28 -4.00
C PRO A 31 9.09 35.50 -4.82
N LYS A 32 9.74 35.76 -5.94
CA LYS A 32 9.37 36.82 -6.93
C LYS A 32 9.72 36.30 -8.32
N GLY A 33 8.87 36.52 -9.29
CA GLY A 33 9.15 36.17 -10.68
C GLY A 33 7.98 36.48 -11.61
N SER A 34 8.29 36.66 -12.88
CA SER A 34 7.30 36.84 -13.93
C SER A 34 6.76 35.46 -14.41
N TYR A 35 5.66 35.53 -15.17
CA TYR A 35 5.11 34.33 -15.79
C TYR A 35 6.09 33.68 -16.78
N GLU A 36 6.81 34.50 -17.55
CA GLU A 36 7.82 34.05 -18.50
C GLU A 36 8.98 33.35 -17.80
N GLU A 37 9.47 33.86 -16.68
CA GLU A 37 10.51 33.23 -15.86
C GLU A 37 10.04 31.90 -15.30
N SER A 38 8.78 31.77 -14.90
CA SER A 38 8.19 30.53 -14.40
C SER A 38 8.19 29.45 -15.46
N ILE A 39 7.84 29.77 -16.72
CA ILE A 39 7.85 28.82 -17.85
C ILE A 39 9.29 28.38 -18.17
N ALA A 40 10.23 29.33 -18.22
CA ALA A 40 11.63 29.01 -18.48
C ALA A 40 12.18 28.06 -17.42
N LEU A 41 11.93 28.33 -16.14
CA LEU A 41 12.37 27.48 -15.03
C LEU A 41 11.70 26.12 -14.97
N MET A 42 10.42 26.01 -15.36
CA MET A 42 9.76 24.70 -15.52
C MET A 42 10.48 23.84 -16.56
N SER A 43 10.78 24.42 -17.71
CA SER A 43 11.46 23.72 -18.79
C SER A 43 12.88 23.29 -18.39
N GLU A 44 13.63 24.17 -17.74
CA GLU A 44 15.00 23.93 -17.31
C GLU A 44 15.07 22.92 -16.16
N SER A 45 14.31 23.14 -15.09
CA SER A 45 14.35 22.31 -13.88
C SER A 45 13.70 20.96 -14.04
N LYS A 46 12.79 20.78 -15.02
CA LYS A 46 11.87 19.65 -15.13
C LYS A 46 10.92 19.54 -13.92
N ALA A 47 10.67 20.65 -13.25
CA ALA A 47 9.64 20.73 -12.21
C ALA A 47 8.25 20.45 -12.81
N ASP A 48 7.38 19.82 -12.05
CA ASP A 48 6.01 19.56 -12.47
C ASP A 48 5.14 20.83 -12.35
N GLU A 49 5.53 21.77 -11.50
CA GLU A 49 4.89 23.06 -11.34
C GLU A 49 5.91 24.07 -10.79
N VAL A 50 5.74 25.35 -11.19
CA VAL A 50 6.46 26.48 -10.60
C VAL A 50 5.45 27.44 -10.00
N VAL A 51 5.59 27.70 -8.71
CA VAL A 51 4.71 28.59 -7.94
C VAL A 51 5.47 29.86 -7.63
N THR A 52 4.95 31.01 -8.07
CA THR A 52 5.43 32.33 -7.66
C THR A 52 4.66 32.81 -6.43
N GLU A 53 5.25 33.70 -5.66
CA GLU A 53 4.56 34.36 -4.55
C GLU A 53 3.31 35.07 -5.06
N THR A 54 2.15 34.44 -4.88
CA THR A 54 0.86 35.01 -5.25
C THR A 54 0.05 35.30 -3.99
N LYS A 55 -0.74 36.40 -4.03
CA LYS A 55 -1.71 36.67 -2.97
C LYS A 55 -2.89 35.70 -2.97
N ASP A 56 -3.04 34.87 -4.03
CA ASP A 56 -4.13 33.94 -4.18
C ASP A 56 -3.70 32.52 -3.78
N VAL A 57 -3.75 32.26 -2.49
CA VAL A 57 -3.48 30.96 -1.89
C VAL A 57 -4.46 29.90 -2.37
N VAL A 58 -5.71 30.27 -2.68
CA VAL A 58 -6.76 29.31 -3.09
C VAL A 58 -6.45 28.75 -4.46
N THR A 59 -6.12 29.58 -5.42
CA THR A 59 -5.72 29.16 -6.76
C THR A 59 -4.47 28.29 -6.74
N THR A 60 -3.44 28.68 -5.98
CA THR A 60 -2.21 27.88 -5.82
C THR A 60 -2.52 26.50 -5.23
N LYS A 61 -3.31 26.45 -4.17
CA LYS A 61 -3.75 25.20 -3.55
C LYS A 61 -4.46 24.30 -4.56
N ASN A 62 -5.41 24.83 -5.33
CA ASN A 62 -6.16 24.07 -6.32
C ASN A 62 -5.24 23.51 -7.43
N ARG A 63 -4.27 24.28 -7.90
CA ARG A 63 -3.27 23.84 -8.89
C ARG A 63 -2.44 22.68 -8.35
N LEU A 64 -1.98 22.73 -7.11
CA LEU A 64 -1.22 21.65 -6.47
C LEU A 64 -2.07 20.38 -6.27
N PHE A 65 -3.32 20.53 -5.85
CA PHE A 65 -4.23 19.37 -5.76
C PHE A 65 -4.49 18.72 -7.12
N ASN A 66 -4.72 19.53 -8.15
CA ASN A 66 -4.91 19.03 -9.51
C ASN A 66 -3.65 18.29 -10.03
N LEU A 67 -2.46 18.78 -9.70
CA LEU A 67 -1.20 18.12 -10.05
C LEU A 67 -1.13 16.71 -9.43
N ILE A 68 -1.44 16.61 -8.14
CA ILE A 68 -1.44 15.34 -7.41
C ILE A 68 -2.50 14.38 -7.98
N ASP A 69 -3.72 14.88 -8.20
CA ASP A 69 -4.84 14.08 -8.70
C ASP A 69 -4.59 13.60 -10.15
N ASN A 70 -4.06 14.44 -11.00
CA ASN A 70 -3.69 14.07 -12.36
C ASN A 70 -2.57 13.00 -12.38
N ARG A 71 -1.56 13.14 -11.52
CA ARG A 71 -0.52 12.10 -11.38
C ARG A 71 -1.10 10.77 -10.93
N LYS A 72 -2.02 10.80 -9.99
CA LYS A 72 -2.72 9.60 -9.51
C LYS A 72 -3.50 8.94 -10.65
N LYS A 73 -4.28 9.71 -11.42
CA LYS A 73 -5.05 9.20 -12.57
C LYS A 73 -4.15 8.60 -13.65
N VAL A 74 -3.05 9.27 -13.98
CA VAL A 74 -2.08 8.75 -14.98
C VAL A 74 -1.44 7.45 -14.49
N PHE A 75 -1.06 7.38 -13.21
CA PHE A 75 -0.52 6.16 -12.63
C PHE A 75 -1.55 5.02 -12.64
N GLU A 76 -2.79 5.30 -12.23
CA GLU A 76 -3.89 4.32 -12.25
C GLU A 76 -4.18 3.82 -13.66
N ALA A 77 -4.21 4.72 -14.66
CA ALA A 77 -4.41 4.33 -16.06
C ALA A 77 -3.27 3.47 -16.60
N ALA A 78 -2.01 3.86 -16.38
CA ALA A 78 -0.84 3.10 -16.78
C ALA A 78 -0.78 1.72 -16.10
N TRP A 79 -1.16 1.67 -14.81
CA TRP A 79 -1.25 0.44 -14.04
C TRP A 79 -2.33 -0.50 -14.60
N GLN A 80 -3.53 0.01 -14.91
CA GLN A 80 -4.62 -0.76 -15.52
C GLN A 80 -4.21 -1.30 -16.89
N GLN A 81 -3.55 -0.50 -17.71
CA GLN A 81 -3.04 -0.92 -19.02
C GLN A 81 -2.00 -2.04 -18.88
N ALA A 82 -0.98 -1.86 -18.04
CA ALA A 82 0.03 -2.88 -17.78
C ALA A 82 -0.58 -4.19 -17.26
N MET A 83 -1.60 -4.09 -16.40
CA MET A 83 -2.34 -5.24 -15.90
C MET A 83 -3.17 -5.95 -16.98
N SER A 84 -3.76 -5.21 -17.93
CA SER A 84 -4.51 -5.80 -19.03
C SER A 84 -3.62 -6.59 -20.00
N GLU A 85 -2.42 -6.07 -20.27
CA GLU A 85 -1.42 -6.72 -21.12
C GLU A 85 -0.84 -8.00 -20.46
N LEU A 86 -0.59 -7.96 -19.14
CA LEU A 86 -0.12 -9.12 -18.38
C LEU A 86 -1.17 -10.23 -18.19
N LYS A 87 -2.48 -9.89 -18.23
CA LYS A 87 -3.56 -10.88 -18.18
C LYS A 87 -3.64 -11.73 -19.45
N GLN A 88 -3.13 -11.27 -20.58
CA GLN A 88 -3.06 -12.05 -21.83
C GLN A 88 -1.93 -13.09 -21.83
N THR A 89 -0.89 -12.90 -21.04
CA THR A 89 0.11 -13.92 -20.77
C THR A 89 -0.27 -14.65 -19.49
N LYS A 90 -0.33 -15.97 -19.48
CA LYS A 90 -0.64 -16.88 -18.33
C LYS A 90 0.35 -16.73 -17.14
N SER A 91 0.95 -15.59 -16.95
CA SER A 91 1.83 -15.21 -15.85
C SER A 91 0.97 -14.62 -14.73
N LEU A 92 1.19 -15.05 -13.50
CA LEU A 92 0.62 -14.44 -12.31
C LEU A 92 0.78 -12.92 -12.37
N SER A 93 -0.29 -12.16 -12.13
CA SER A 93 -0.19 -10.70 -12.10
C SER A 93 0.84 -10.26 -11.03
N LEU A 94 1.43 -9.10 -11.20
CA LEU A 94 2.35 -8.56 -10.17
C LEU A 94 1.65 -8.43 -8.81
N GLU A 95 0.34 -8.20 -8.81
CA GLU A 95 -0.49 -8.19 -7.62
C GLU A 95 -0.63 -9.58 -7.01
N ASP A 96 -0.91 -10.60 -7.83
CA ASP A 96 -1.00 -11.99 -7.38
C ASP A 96 0.34 -12.48 -6.84
N SER A 97 1.45 -12.12 -7.49
CA SER A 97 2.80 -12.42 -7.04
C SER A 97 3.10 -11.74 -5.69
N PHE A 98 2.72 -10.48 -5.53
CA PHE A 98 2.88 -9.74 -4.27
C PHE A 98 2.05 -10.35 -3.15
N LEU A 99 0.77 -10.65 -3.41
CA LEU A 99 -0.12 -11.28 -2.43
C LEU A 99 0.34 -12.70 -2.10
N SER A 100 0.78 -13.47 -3.09
CA SER A 100 1.33 -14.81 -2.90
C SER A 100 2.54 -14.79 -1.98
N LYS A 101 3.47 -13.85 -2.17
CA LYS A 101 4.64 -13.69 -1.31
C LYS A 101 4.24 -13.32 0.12
N ILE A 102 3.32 -12.37 0.30
CA ILE A 102 2.79 -12.02 1.64
C ILE A 102 2.14 -13.23 2.30
N ASN A 103 1.29 -13.95 1.57
CA ASN A 103 0.60 -15.12 2.07
C ASN A 103 1.58 -16.21 2.51
N SER A 104 2.63 -16.46 1.72
CA SER A 104 3.69 -17.42 2.05
C SER A 104 4.42 -17.05 3.36
N ILE A 105 4.69 -15.75 3.59
CA ILE A 105 5.31 -15.29 4.83
C ILE A 105 4.34 -15.46 6.01
N ILE A 106 3.05 -15.10 5.84
CA ILE A 106 2.05 -15.31 6.90
C ILE A 106 1.90 -16.82 7.21
N ASP A 107 1.92 -17.68 6.21
CA ASP A 107 1.82 -19.15 6.41
C ASP A 107 3.01 -19.69 7.22
N LYS A 108 4.22 -19.17 6.98
CA LYS A 108 5.43 -19.53 7.75
C LYS A 108 5.30 -19.13 9.23
N HIS A 109 4.59 -18.04 9.53
CA HIS A 109 4.37 -17.53 10.88
C HIS A 109 2.92 -17.69 11.35
N ILE A 110 2.19 -18.68 10.81
CA ILE A 110 0.75 -18.79 11.01
C ILE A 110 0.37 -18.99 12.48
N ALA A 111 1.16 -19.75 13.23
CA ALA A 111 0.95 -20.03 14.64
C ALA A 111 1.54 -18.99 15.59
N ASP A 112 2.34 -18.07 15.07
CA ASP A 112 2.97 -17.04 15.87
C ASP A 112 1.95 -15.93 16.21
N GLU A 113 1.65 -15.77 17.51
CA GLU A 113 0.71 -14.73 17.99
C GLU A 113 1.33 -13.32 17.93
N ASP A 114 2.65 -13.23 18.04
CA ASP A 114 3.42 -11.98 18.02
C ASP A 114 3.83 -11.55 16.60
N PHE A 115 3.44 -12.32 15.57
CA PHE A 115 3.75 -11.97 14.19
C PHE A 115 3.21 -10.58 13.82
N SER A 116 4.13 -9.67 13.58
CA SER A 116 3.88 -8.25 13.41
C SER A 116 4.07 -7.76 11.98
N VAL A 117 3.60 -6.53 11.73
CA VAL A 117 3.85 -5.82 10.46
C VAL A 117 5.35 -5.56 10.26
N ASP A 118 6.14 -5.49 11.34
CA ASP A 118 7.59 -5.29 11.26
C ASP A 118 8.28 -6.50 10.69
N GLN A 119 8.01 -7.68 11.25
CA GLN A 119 8.55 -8.93 10.76
C GLN A 119 8.14 -9.19 9.29
N LEU A 120 6.88 -8.88 8.93
CA LEU A 120 6.45 -8.94 7.54
C LEU A 120 7.24 -7.97 6.65
N SER A 121 7.51 -6.76 7.13
CA SER A 121 8.28 -5.74 6.39
C SER A 121 9.71 -6.18 6.14
N ASP A 122 10.35 -6.76 7.14
CA ASP A 122 11.73 -7.26 7.07
C ASP A 122 11.82 -8.43 6.06
N GLU A 123 10.93 -9.42 6.13
CA GLU A 123 10.93 -10.56 5.20
C GLU A 123 10.51 -10.18 3.76
N MET A 124 9.70 -9.13 3.60
CA MET A 124 9.35 -8.57 2.29
C MET A 124 10.45 -7.69 1.69
N PHE A 125 11.44 -7.26 2.49
CA PHE A 125 12.41 -6.23 2.14
C PHE A 125 11.76 -4.92 1.68
N MET A 126 10.68 -4.52 2.37
CA MET A 126 9.87 -3.34 2.07
C MET A 126 9.53 -2.59 3.35
N SER A 127 9.43 -1.25 3.27
CA SER A 127 8.96 -0.48 4.42
C SER A 127 7.48 -0.77 4.73
N ARG A 128 7.08 -0.62 6.01
CA ARG A 128 5.68 -0.74 6.45
C ARG A 128 4.72 0.09 5.60
N THR A 129 5.13 1.32 5.28
CA THR A 129 4.34 2.25 4.46
C THR A 129 4.13 1.74 3.04
N GLN A 130 5.16 1.15 2.43
CA GLN A 130 5.06 0.56 1.09
C GLN A 130 4.12 -0.65 1.07
N ILE A 131 4.25 -1.56 2.05
CA ILE A 131 3.36 -2.73 2.16
C ILE A 131 1.92 -2.26 2.39
N HIS A 132 1.71 -1.34 3.34
CA HIS A 132 0.38 -0.81 3.65
C HIS A 132 -0.28 -0.19 2.42
N ARG A 133 0.44 0.67 1.69
CA ARG A 133 -0.07 1.34 0.49
C ARG A 133 -0.45 0.34 -0.61
N LYS A 134 0.41 -0.66 -0.87
CA LYS A 134 0.13 -1.70 -1.85
C LYS A 134 -1.05 -2.59 -1.45
N LEU A 135 -1.07 -3.10 -0.21
CA LEU A 135 -2.20 -3.90 0.28
C LEU A 135 -3.51 -3.12 0.26
N LYS A 136 -3.48 -1.85 0.66
CA LYS A 136 -4.66 -0.98 0.63
C LYS A 136 -5.18 -0.76 -0.79
N ALA A 137 -4.28 -0.58 -1.77
CA ALA A 137 -4.64 -0.43 -3.17
C ALA A 137 -5.27 -1.71 -3.76
N ILE A 138 -4.70 -2.88 -3.45
CA ILE A 138 -5.14 -4.16 -4.01
C ILE A 138 -6.38 -4.71 -3.30
N THR A 139 -6.42 -4.63 -1.97
CA THR A 139 -7.41 -5.34 -1.14
C THR A 139 -8.37 -4.43 -0.38
N ASN A 140 -8.14 -3.13 -0.41
CA ASN A 140 -8.80 -2.11 0.42
C ASN A 140 -8.67 -2.35 1.94
N GLN A 141 -7.67 -3.10 2.39
CA GLN A 141 -7.44 -3.45 3.79
C GLN A 141 -6.13 -2.84 4.31
N SER A 142 -6.06 -2.55 5.61
CA SER A 142 -4.77 -2.29 6.26
C SER A 142 -3.95 -3.59 6.37
N THR A 143 -2.62 -3.47 6.54
CA THR A 143 -1.74 -4.64 6.67
C THR A 143 -2.16 -5.55 7.83
N THR A 144 -2.47 -4.98 8.99
CA THR A 144 -2.94 -5.74 10.16
C THR A 144 -4.29 -6.42 9.90
N GLN A 145 -5.22 -5.73 9.23
CA GLN A 145 -6.51 -6.34 8.85
C GLN A 145 -6.32 -7.49 7.86
N TYR A 146 -5.42 -7.35 6.90
CA TYR A 146 -5.13 -8.40 5.92
C TYR A 146 -4.56 -9.64 6.59
N ILE A 147 -3.53 -9.51 7.44
CA ILE A 147 -2.94 -10.64 8.19
C ILE A 147 -4.02 -11.35 9.01
N LYS A 148 -4.81 -10.59 9.78
CA LYS A 148 -5.90 -11.12 10.60
C LYS A 148 -6.92 -11.90 9.76
N ARG A 149 -7.41 -11.30 8.66
CA ARG A 149 -8.39 -11.95 7.78
C ARG A 149 -7.83 -13.20 7.09
N TYR A 150 -6.55 -13.18 6.74
CA TYR A 150 -5.91 -14.35 6.16
C TYR A 150 -5.84 -15.51 7.16
N LYS A 151 -5.40 -15.26 8.39
CA LYS A 151 -5.41 -16.25 9.49
C LYS A 151 -6.83 -16.79 9.74
N LEU A 152 -7.84 -15.91 9.81
CA LEU A 152 -9.25 -16.30 9.98
C LEU A 152 -9.79 -17.14 8.81
N LYS A 153 -9.40 -16.82 7.57
CA LYS A 153 -9.80 -17.60 6.38
C LYS A 153 -9.26 -19.05 6.43
N LYS A 154 -8.03 -19.22 6.92
CA LYS A 154 -7.44 -20.55 7.13
C LYS A 154 -8.14 -21.29 8.28
N ALA A 155 -8.39 -20.59 9.39
CA ALA A 155 -9.12 -21.15 10.53
C ALA A 155 -10.55 -21.56 10.18
N LEU A 156 -11.24 -20.80 9.32
CA LEU A 156 -12.58 -21.17 8.84
C LEU A 156 -12.57 -22.53 8.12
N LYS A 157 -11.59 -22.79 7.26
CA LYS A 157 -11.46 -24.10 6.59
C LYS A 157 -11.26 -25.25 7.56
N ASP A 158 -10.49 -25.03 8.62
CA ASP A 158 -10.25 -26.03 9.64
C ASP A 158 -11.49 -26.28 10.51
N LEU A 159 -12.29 -25.23 10.78
CA LEU A 159 -13.59 -25.37 11.46
C LEU A 159 -14.60 -26.18 10.62
N GLU A 160 -14.70 -25.88 9.32
CA GLU A 160 -15.54 -26.60 8.36
C GLU A 160 -15.09 -28.06 8.21
N ALA A 161 -13.78 -28.31 8.20
CA ALA A 161 -13.22 -29.64 8.12
C ALA A 161 -13.18 -30.40 9.45
N HIS A 162 -13.64 -29.80 10.57
CA HIS A 162 -13.66 -30.38 11.92
C HIS A 162 -12.29 -30.94 12.35
N THR A 163 -11.19 -30.29 11.99
CA THR A 163 -9.81 -30.75 12.24
C THR A 163 -9.36 -30.61 13.71
N GLY A 164 -10.18 -30.01 14.57
CA GLY A 164 -9.90 -29.81 15.98
C GLY A 164 -11.00 -29.01 16.69
N THR A 165 -10.81 -28.82 17.98
CA THR A 165 -11.66 -27.93 18.78
C THR A 165 -11.46 -26.47 18.43
N ILE A 166 -12.43 -25.61 18.74
CA ILE A 166 -12.32 -24.16 18.52
C ILE A 166 -11.07 -23.58 19.20
N SER A 167 -10.73 -24.08 20.38
CA SER A 167 -9.55 -23.63 21.12
C SER A 167 -8.23 -24.05 20.43
N GLU A 168 -8.14 -25.29 20.00
CA GLU A 168 -6.97 -25.77 19.25
C GLU A 168 -6.78 -25.01 17.94
N ILE A 169 -7.86 -24.77 17.21
CA ILE A 169 -7.83 -24.00 15.96
C ILE A 169 -7.41 -22.55 16.24
N ALA A 170 -7.93 -21.92 17.30
CA ALA A 170 -7.52 -20.56 17.67
C ALA A 170 -6.00 -20.47 17.88
N TYR A 171 -5.43 -21.34 18.69
CA TYR A 171 -3.97 -21.36 18.94
C TYR A 171 -3.16 -21.76 17.71
N LYS A 172 -3.61 -22.74 16.93
CA LYS A 172 -2.97 -23.13 15.67
C LYS A 172 -2.78 -21.97 14.69
N PHE A 173 -3.70 -21.03 14.69
CA PHE A 173 -3.64 -19.85 13.82
C PHE A 173 -3.11 -18.59 14.55
N GLY A 174 -2.42 -18.74 15.68
CA GLY A 174 -1.72 -17.68 16.39
C GLY A 174 -2.68 -16.60 16.94
N PHE A 175 -3.80 -17.03 17.52
CA PHE A 175 -4.63 -16.13 18.31
C PHE A 175 -4.31 -16.33 19.81
N SER A 176 -4.11 -15.22 20.53
CA SER A 176 -3.73 -15.22 21.95
C SER A 176 -4.73 -15.90 22.87
N SER A 177 -6.00 -15.98 22.48
CA SER A 177 -7.03 -16.72 23.22
C SER A 177 -8.21 -17.11 22.32
N PRO A 178 -8.92 -18.23 22.68
CA PRO A 178 -10.15 -18.61 22.00
C PRO A 178 -11.27 -17.57 22.10
N ALA A 179 -11.31 -16.78 23.17
CA ALA A 179 -12.27 -15.69 23.34
C ALA A 179 -12.02 -14.54 22.37
N TYR A 180 -10.76 -14.14 22.21
CA TYR A 180 -10.35 -13.14 21.21
C TYR A 180 -10.60 -13.64 19.79
N PHE A 181 -10.23 -14.88 19.50
CA PHE A 181 -10.52 -15.52 18.22
C PHE A 181 -12.01 -15.49 17.87
N SER A 182 -12.87 -15.94 18.81
CA SER A 182 -14.32 -15.98 18.58
C SER A 182 -14.92 -14.60 18.32
N ARG A 183 -14.45 -13.58 19.03
CA ARG A 183 -14.88 -12.19 18.82
C ARG A 183 -14.51 -11.68 17.42
N VAL A 184 -13.22 -11.79 17.04
CA VAL A 184 -12.79 -11.27 15.73
C VAL A 184 -13.32 -12.10 14.57
N PHE A 185 -13.55 -13.39 14.77
CA PHE A 185 -14.21 -14.25 13.80
C PHE A 185 -15.65 -13.80 13.55
N GLN A 186 -16.40 -13.52 14.61
CA GLN A 186 -17.77 -13.01 14.51
C GLN A 186 -17.83 -11.62 13.88
N GLU A 187 -16.87 -10.73 14.18
CA GLU A 187 -16.76 -9.41 13.52
C GLU A 187 -16.56 -9.54 11.98
N VAL A 188 -15.82 -10.54 11.53
CA VAL A 188 -15.49 -10.73 10.10
C VAL A 188 -16.55 -11.51 9.35
N TYR A 189 -17.11 -12.55 9.94
CA TYR A 189 -18.03 -13.49 9.28
C TYR A 189 -19.49 -13.37 9.70
N GLY A 190 -19.80 -12.51 10.70
CA GLY A 190 -21.17 -12.31 11.20
C GLY A 190 -21.74 -13.48 12.01
N LYS A 191 -20.99 -14.58 12.16
CA LYS A 191 -21.37 -15.80 12.89
C LYS A 191 -20.25 -16.25 13.81
N LYS A 192 -20.60 -16.99 14.87
CA LYS A 192 -19.61 -17.54 15.82
C LYS A 192 -18.93 -18.79 15.24
N PRO A 193 -17.68 -19.11 15.63
CA PRO A 193 -17.02 -20.36 15.25
C PRO A 193 -17.85 -21.62 15.59
N SER A 194 -18.56 -21.59 16.74
CA SER A 194 -19.43 -22.70 17.16
C SER A 194 -20.63 -22.94 16.23
N GLU A 195 -21.09 -21.90 15.53
CA GLU A 195 -22.19 -22.02 14.57
C GLU A 195 -21.72 -22.65 13.26
N VAL A 196 -20.44 -22.44 12.87
CA VAL A 196 -19.84 -23.11 11.72
C VAL A 196 -19.77 -24.60 11.96
N VAL A 197 -19.23 -25.01 13.13
CA VAL A 197 -19.09 -26.44 13.50
C VAL A 197 -20.44 -27.15 13.63
N ARG A 198 -21.55 -26.44 13.94
CA ARG A 198 -22.88 -27.04 14.13
C ARG A 198 -23.69 -27.21 12.85
N ASN A 199 -23.43 -26.40 11.81
CA ASN A 199 -24.24 -26.39 10.59
C ASN A 199 -23.95 -27.56 9.64
N ASP A 200 -22.90 -28.36 9.89
CA ASP A 200 -22.52 -29.52 9.08
C ASP A 200 -22.89 -30.87 9.75
N ARG A 201 -23.78 -30.85 10.71
CA ARG A 201 -24.43 -32.06 11.29
C ARG A 201 -25.91 -32.05 10.93
#